data_0545754adc4a8be3a6f3b20de5e248a9
#
_entry.id   0545754adc4a8be3a6f3b20de5e248a9
#
_cell.length_a   1.000
_cell.length_b   1.000
_cell.length_c   1.000
_cell.angle_alpha   90.00
_cell.angle_beta   90.00
_cell.angle_gamma   90.00
#
_symmetry.space_group_name_H-M   'P 1'
#
loop_
_entity.id
_entity.type
_entity.pdbx_description
1 polymer ?
#
loop_
_entity_poly.entity_id
_entity_poly.type
_entity_poly.pdbx_seq_one_letter_code
_entity_poly.pdbx_strand_id
1 'polypeptide(L)'
;MAANYLHGVETTEIDDGAVSISLVKTAVIGLVGTAPIFECAEAYRTINQPVVVLNDKTAAQYFGTARDGYTIPQALDAIRDQQSDNSGYGAVIVINVFDPDTHKTAVPEAAXTFDSDGVIDLGHYGLSAGLSAVTVKSSDGTTTYALGTDYTLDAVEGTITRVAGGTIAAGATVKVAYTYADPSKVAASDIIGETNAAGERTGMQAWLDAHSLFGYWPKLLISPGYSPLAGVMAELIVKAEALRAIAFIDAPVGTTFQQALAGRGTXRRHCL
;
A
#
# COMPACT_ATOMS: atom_id res chain seq x y z
N MET A 1 22.38 -57.86 -16.85
CA MET A 1 21.78 -56.67 -16.19
C MET A 1 20.32 -56.98 -15.94
N ALA A 2 19.94 -57.08 -14.66
CA ALA A 2 18.58 -57.35 -14.28
C ALA A 2 17.77 -56.04 -14.30
N ALA A 3 16.70 -56.04 -15.07
CA ALA A 3 15.80 -54.91 -15.07
C ALA A 3 15.06 -54.84 -13.73
N ASN A 4 15.24 -53.76 -13.03
CA ASN A 4 14.46 -53.48 -11.80
C ASN A 4 13.02 -53.11 -12.21
N TYR A 5 12.14 -54.10 -12.12
CA TYR A 5 10.72 -53.80 -12.26
C TYR A 5 10.19 -53.37 -10.91
N LEU A 6 9.85 -52.08 -10.81
CA LEU A 6 9.12 -51.57 -9.66
C LEU A 6 7.67 -51.97 -9.79
N HIS A 7 7.25 -52.88 -8.93
CA HIS A 7 5.83 -53.23 -8.79
C HIS A 7 5.26 -52.44 -7.60
N GLY A 8 4.59 -51.36 -7.90
CA GLY A 8 3.99 -50.55 -6.88
C GLY A 8 3.55 -49.19 -7.40
N VAL A 9 2.71 -48.52 -6.65
CA VAL A 9 2.33 -47.14 -6.92
C VAL A 9 3.39 -46.24 -6.30
N GLU A 10 4.12 -45.53 -7.12
CA GLU A 10 5.04 -44.50 -6.62
C GLU A 10 4.21 -43.26 -6.37
N THR A 11 4.01 -42.93 -5.11
CA THR A 11 3.35 -41.68 -4.73
C THR A 11 4.44 -40.63 -4.48
N THR A 12 4.52 -39.67 -5.38
CA THR A 12 5.35 -38.48 -5.14
C THR A 12 4.49 -37.49 -4.35
N GLU A 13 4.85 -37.32 -3.11
CA GLU A 13 4.20 -36.30 -2.29
C GLU A 13 4.73 -34.95 -2.74
N ILE A 14 3.90 -34.23 -3.50
CA ILE A 14 4.22 -32.85 -3.87
C ILE A 14 3.75 -31.99 -2.72
N ASP A 15 4.69 -31.53 -1.93
CA ASP A 15 4.41 -30.65 -0.77
C ASP A 15 4.14 -29.22 -1.25
N ASP A 16 3.36 -29.12 -2.32
CA ASP A 16 2.91 -27.86 -2.90
C ASP A 16 1.43 -27.63 -2.58
N GLY A 17 0.91 -28.43 -1.69
CA GLY A 17 -0.45 -28.29 -1.20
C GLY A 17 -0.59 -27.05 -0.34
N ALA A 18 -1.72 -26.38 -0.46
CA ALA A 18 -2.08 -25.30 0.43
C ALA A 18 -1.85 -25.76 1.87
N VAL A 19 -0.88 -25.15 2.53
CA VAL A 19 -0.68 -25.38 3.95
C VAL A 19 -2.04 -25.10 4.58
N SER A 20 -2.66 -26.13 5.14
CA SER A 20 -3.91 -25.99 5.85
C SER A 20 -3.61 -25.12 7.07
N ILE A 21 -3.87 -23.84 6.89
CA ILE A 21 -3.68 -22.87 7.96
C ILE A 21 -4.78 -23.12 8.98
N SER A 22 -4.42 -23.79 10.06
CA SER A 22 -5.31 -23.93 11.20
C SER A 22 -5.33 -22.59 11.92
N LEU A 23 -5.98 -21.62 11.30
CA LEU A 23 -6.16 -20.32 11.91
C LEU A 23 -7.14 -20.43 13.07
N VAL A 24 -6.71 -19.94 14.20
CA VAL A 24 -7.64 -19.62 15.27
C VAL A 24 -8.55 -18.53 14.71
N LYS A 25 -9.77 -18.88 14.41
CA LYS A 25 -10.73 -18.08 13.64
C LYS A 25 -11.17 -16.79 14.34
N THR A 26 -10.56 -16.45 15.47
CA THR A 26 -11.04 -15.36 16.34
C THR A 26 -10.27 -14.05 16.19
N ALA A 27 -9.13 -14.04 15.49
CA ALA A 27 -8.24 -12.88 15.49
C ALA A 27 -7.83 -12.43 14.08
N VAL A 28 -8.71 -12.58 13.09
CA VAL A 28 -8.45 -12.13 11.73
C VAL A 28 -8.69 -10.62 11.65
N ILE A 29 -7.66 -9.87 11.32
CA ILE A 29 -7.74 -8.41 11.21
C ILE A 29 -8.10 -8.05 9.77
N GLY A 30 -9.05 -7.14 9.59
CA GLY A 30 -9.32 -6.47 8.31
C GLY A 30 -8.69 -5.09 8.34
N LEU A 31 -7.80 -4.82 7.40
CA LEU A 31 -7.07 -3.57 7.29
C LEU A 31 -7.34 -2.95 5.94
N VAL A 32 -7.84 -1.71 5.92
CA VAL A 32 -8.00 -0.94 4.68
C VAL A 32 -7.19 0.35 4.80
N GLY A 33 -6.48 0.70 3.75
CA GLY A 33 -5.62 1.89 3.76
C GLY A 33 -4.85 2.05 2.47
N THR A 34 -3.65 2.59 2.57
CA THR A 34 -2.80 2.94 1.42
C THR A 34 -1.44 2.26 1.51
N ALA A 35 -0.93 1.82 0.37
CA ALA A 35 0.38 1.18 0.25
C ALA A 35 1.16 1.73 -0.94
N PRO A 36 2.49 1.86 -0.82
CA PRO A 36 3.32 2.35 -1.93
C PRO A 36 3.57 1.23 -2.95
N ILE A 37 2.52 0.80 -3.64
CA ILE A 37 2.57 -0.35 -4.54
C ILE A 37 3.48 -0.13 -5.75
N PHE A 38 3.86 1.12 -6.04
CA PHE A 38 4.80 1.42 -7.12
C PHE A 38 6.18 0.79 -6.90
N GLU A 39 6.54 0.46 -5.65
CA GLU A 39 7.81 -0.23 -5.37
C GLU A 39 7.71 -1.74 -5.50
N CYS A 40 6.50 -2.27 -5.63
CA CYS A 40 6.26 -3.71 -5.76
C CYS A 40 6.37 -4.15 -7.21
N ALA A 41 6.71 -5.42 -7.42
CA ALA A 41 6.66 -6.02 -8.76
C ALA A 41 5.22 -5.97 -9.29
N GLU A 42 5.07 -5.75 -10.59
CA GLU A 42 3.77 -5.54 -11.22
C GLU A 42 2.75 -6.63 -10.87
N ALA A 43 3.20 -7.88 -10.81
CA ALA A 43 2.35 -9.04 -10.51
C ALA A 43 1.72 -8.97 -9.11
N TYR A 44 2.31 -8.20 -8.19
CA TYR A 44 1.85 -8.10 -6.81
C TYR A 44 1.14 -6.78 -6.50
N ARG A 45 0.98 -5.90 -7.50
CA ARG A 45 0.30 -4.61 -7.30
C ARG A 45 -1.20 -4.84 -7.28
N THR A 46 -1.83 -4.64 -6.14
CA THR A 46 -3.28 -4.81 -5.98
C THR A 46 -3.93 -3.50 -5.57
N ILE A 47 -5.08 -3.23 -6.15
CA ILE A 47 -5.89 -2.05 -5.84
C ILE A 47 -7.31 -2.56 -5.59
N ASN A 48 -7.88 -2.26 -4.42
CA ASN A 48 -9.24 -2.64 -4.05
C ASN A 48 -9.46 -4.17 -4.04
N GLN A 49 -8.40 -4.93 -3.86
CA GLN A 49 -8.48 -6.39 -3.88
C GLN A 49 -7.98 -6.94 -2.54
N PRO A 50 -8.78 -7.76 -1.85
CA PRO A 50 -8.33 -8.34 -0.59
C PRO A 50 -7.14 -9.27 -0.78
N VAL A 51 -6.15 -9.15 0.09
CA VAL A 51 -4.95 -10.00 0.13
C VAL A 51 -4.76 -10.46 1.57
N VAL A 52 -4.52 -11.76 1.78
CA VAL A 52 -4.20 -12.30 3.11
C VAL A 52 -2.70 -12.17 3.35
N VAL A 53 -2.35 -11.52 4.45
CA VAL A 53 -0.95 -11.40 4.90
C VAL A 53 -0.77 -12.28 6.13
N LEU A 54 0.17 -13.22 6.03
CA LEU A 54 0.51 -14.15 7.12
C LEU A 54 1.95 -13.96 7.57
N ASN A 55 2.80 -13.31 6.75
CA ASN A 55 4.24 -13.20 7.01
C ASN A 55 4.81 -11.94 6.37
N ASP A 56 6.05 -11.62 6.74
CA ASP A 56 6.77 -10.43 6.25
C ASP A 56 6.97 -10.46 4.74
N LYS A 57 7.21 -11.64 4.17
CA LYS A 57 7.46 -11.76 2.73
C LYS A 57 6.23 -11.31 1.94
N THR A 58 5.05 -11.80 2.29
CA THR A 58 3.79 -11.41 1.63
C THR A 58 3.50 -9.92 1.86
N ALA A 59 3.73 -9.43 3.08
CA ALA A 59 3.52 -8.01 3.40
C ALA A 59 4.36 -7.12 2.48
N ALA A 60 5.66 -7.41 2.36
CA ALA A 60 6.56 -6.61 1.52
C ALA A 60 6.25 -6.76 0.03
N GLN A 61 5.94 -7.97 -0.43
CA GLN A 61 5.63 -8.23 -1.84
C GLN A 61 4.43 -7.43 -2.32
N TYR A 62 3.36 -7.38 -1.53
CA TYR A 62 2.10 -6.76 -1.95
C TYR A 62 1.97 -5.30 -1.55
N PHE A 63 2.61 -4.89 -0.46
CA PHE A 63 2.33 -3.59 0.13
C PHE A 63 3.56 -2.72 0.35
N GLY A 64 4.75 -3.22 0.02
CA GLY A 64 5.98 -2.45 0.09
C GLY A 64 6.43 -2.21 1.52
N THR A 65 7.18 -1.14 1.70
CA THR A 65 7.81 -0.77 2.97
C THR A 65 7.22 0.53 3.50
N ALA A 66 7.48 0.81 4.78
CA ALA A 66 6.97 2.02 5.43
C ALA A 66 7.53 3.27 4.74
N ARG A 67 6.62 4.13 4.28
CA ARG A 67 6.92 5.44 3.72
C ARG A 67 5.90 6.43 4.24
N ASP A 68 6.30 7.66 4.39
CA ASP A 68 5.42 8.72 4.89
C ASP A 68 4.18 8.82 4.00
N GLY A 69 3.01 8.92 4.63
CA GLY A 69 1.73 9.05 3.96
C GLY A 69 1.04 7.73 3.63
N TYR A 70 1.74 6.60 3.75
CA TYR A 70 1.17 5.28 3.46
C TYR A 70 0.89 4.55 4.76
N THR A 71 -0.35 4.08 4.94
CA THR A 71 -0.82 3.56 6.23
C THR A 71 -0.64 2.06 6.41
N ILE A 72 -0.71 1.28 5.31
CA ILE A 72 -0.70 -0.18 5.40
C ILE A 72 0.64 -0.73 5.92
N PRO A 73 1.81 -0.34 5.38
CA PRO A 73 3.06 -0.91 5.88
C PRO A 73 3.30 -0.61 7.36
N GLN A 74 2.97 0.60 7.81
CA GLN A 74 3.12 0.98 9.22
C GLN A 74 2.18 0.16 10.12
N ALA A 75 0.94 -0.06 9.67
CA ALA A 75 -0.01 -0.87 10.42
C ALA A 75 0.44 -2.32 10.51
N LEU A 76 0.94 -2.89 9.41
CA LEU A 76 1.45 -4.26 9.40
C LEU A 76 2.66 -4.42 10.31
N ASP A 77 3.58 -3.44 10.31
CA ASP A 77 4.72 -3.44 11.23
C ASP A 77 4.25 -3.43 12.70
N ALA A 78 3.28 -2.58 13.00
CA ALA A 78 2.73 -2.49 14.36
C ALA A 78 2.06 -3.79 14.79
N ILE A 79 1.31 -4.45 13.89
CA ILE A 79 0.67 -5.74 14.18
C ILE A 79 1.74 -6.81 14.45
N ARG A 80 2.75 -6.89 13.58
CA ARG A 80 3.85 -7.85 13.75
C ARG A 80 4.57 -7.65 15.09
N ASP A 81 4.84 -6.40 15.44
CA ASP A 81 5.61 -6.06 16.64
C ASP A 81 4.87 -6.39 17.94
N GLN A 82 3.56 -6.64 17.89
CA GLN A 82 2.80 -7.08 19.04
C GLN A 82 2.95 -8.58 19.30
N GLN A 83 3.51 -9.34 18.36
CA GLN A 83 3.72 -10.78 18.54
C GLN A 83 5.01 -11.01 19.33
N SER A 84 4.87 -11.52 20.54
CA SER A 84 5.99 -11.69 21.49
C SER A 84 7.02 -12.74 21.04
N ASP A 85 6.63 -13.63 20.17
CA ASP A 85 7.46 -14.75 19.71
C ASP A 85 7.90 -14.58 18.24
N ASN A 86 7.66 -13.42 17.66
CA ASN A 86 7.97 -13.14 16.28
C ASN A 86 7.29 -14.11 15.29
N SER A 87 6.12 -14.61 15.66
CA SER A 87 5.41 -15.65 14.90
C SER A 87 4.66 -15.12 13.68
N GLY A 88 4.77 -13.83 13.38
CA GLY A 88 4.14 -13.21 12.23
C GLY A 88 2.90 -12.38 12.57
N TYR A 89 1.92 -12.38 11.69
CA TYR A 89 0.78 -11.46 11.77
C TYR A 89 -0.52 -12.10 12.32
N GLY A 90 -0.50 -13.41 12.56
CA GLY A 90 -1.77 -14.13 12.63
C GLY A 90 -2.35 -14.16 11.21
N ALA A 91 -3.47 -13.50 10.96
CA ALA A 91 -3.97 -13.28 9.61
C ALA A 91 -4.49 -11.85 9.49
N VAL A 92 -4.07 -11.16 8.46
CA VAL A 92 -4.57 -9.82 8.15
C VAL A 92 -5.11 -9.83 6.72
N ILE A 93 -6.38 -9.46 6.56
CA ILE A 93 -6.99 -9.29 5.22
C ILE A 93 -6.87 -7.81 4.88
N VAL A 94 -5.97 -7.51 3.95
CA VAL A 94 -5.55 -6.15 3.63
C VAL A 94 -6.15 -5.72 2.30
N ILE A 95 -6.70 -4.50 2.27
CA ILE A 95 -7.19 -3.86 1.04
C ILE A 95 -6.43 -2.55 0.88
N ASN A 96 -5.65 -2.44 -0.20
CA ASN A 96 -5.03 -1.20 -0.60
C ASN A 96 -5.96 -0.45 -1.56
N VAL A 97 -6.31 0.80 -1.24
CA VAL A 97 -7.12 1.64 -2.13
C VAL A 97 -6.27 2.63 -2.93
N PHE A 98 -4.97 2.71 -2.63
CA PHE A 98 -4.09 3.67 -3.29
C PHE A 98 -3.79 3.19 -4.72
N ASP A 99 -4.07 4.07 -5.69
CA ASP A 99 -3.81 3.83 -7.11
C ASP A 99 -2.90 4.95 -7.60
N PRO A 100 -1.62 4.67 -7.89
CA PRO A 100 -0.69 5.74 -8.32
C PRO A 100 -1.07 6.38 -9.66
N ASP A 101 -1.90 5.74 -10.46
CA ASP A 101 -2.38 6.34 -11.72
C ASP A 101 -3.49 7.37 -11.47
N THR A 102 -4.19 7.28 -10.36
CA THR A 102 -5.27 8.17 -9.96
C THR A 102 -4.82 9.17 -8.89
N HIS A 103 -4.14 8.67 -7.86
CA HIS A 103 -3.71 9.46 -6.69
C HIS A 103 -2.29 9.97 -6.93
N LYS A 104 -2.21 11.09 -7.64
CA LYS A 104 -0.93 11.66 -8.05
C LYS A 104 -1.01 13.20 -8.07
N THR A 105 0.15 13.83 -7.99
CA THR A 105 0.27 15.29 -8.02
C THR A 105 1.38 15.67 -8.99
N ALA A 106 1.08 16.63 -9.85
CA ALA A 106 2.05 17.21 -10.78
C ALA A 106 2.79 18.35 -10.09
N VAL A 107 4.11 18.35 -10.24
CA VAL A 107 4.98 19.43 -9.76
C VAL A 107 5.42 20.23 -10.98
N PRO A 108 5.08 21.53 -11.03
CA PRO A 108 5.46 22.37 -12.17
C PRO A 108 6.97 22.57 -12.22
N GLU A 109 7.45 22.97 -13.40
CA GLU A 109 8.88 23.17 -13.66
C GLU A 109 9.51 24.10 -12.62
N ALA A 110 10.58 23.61 -11.99
CA ALA A 110 11.32 24.34 -10.94
C ALA A 110 12.80 23.97 -11.04
N ALA A 111 13.59 24.90 -10.52
CA ALA A 111 15.04 24.73 -10.54
C ALA A 111 15.49 23.73 -9.46
N UNK A 112 16.51 22.63 -9.71
CA UNK A 112 17.03 21.88 -8.92
C UNK A 112 18.35 21.84 -9.27
N THR A 113 19.26 21.71 -8.43
CA THR A 113 20.73 21.70 -8.72
C THR A 113 21.32 20.35 -8.34
N PHE A 114 22.13 19.78 -9.21
CA PHE A 114 22.87 18.53 -8.94
C PHE A 114 23.89 18.74 -7.81
N ASP A 115 23.90 17.85 -6.87
CA ASP A 115 24.84 17.88 -5.74
C ASP A 115 26.24 17.40 -6.19
N SER A 116 27.18 17.27 -5.22
CA SER A 116 28.56 16.85 -5.50
C SER A 116 28.64 15.42 -6.08
N ASP A 117 27.64 14.59 -5.81
CA ASP A 117 27.58 13.21 -6.31
C ASP A 117 26.83 13.13 -7.64
N GLY A 118 26.38 14.26 -8.14
CA GLY A 118 25.64 14.35 -9.40
C GLY A 118 24.19 13.89 -9.29
N VAL A 119 23.56 14.10 -8.12
CA VAL A 119 22.22 13.63 -7.84
C VAL A 119 21.32 14.82 -7.48
N ILE A 120 20.07 14.76 -7.91
CA ILE A 120 18.98 15.61 -7.42
C ILE A 120 17.97 14.71 -6.73
N ASP A 121 17.69 14.97 -5.47
CA ASP A 121 16.60 14.32 -4.73
C ASP A 121 15.37 15.22 -4.85
N LEU A 122 14.31 14.70 -5.46
CA LEU A 122 13.08 15.46 -5.69
C LEU A 122 12.20 15.56 -4.45
N GLY A 123 12.49 14.75 -3.41
CA GLY A 123 11.73 14.77 -2.16
C GLY A 123 10.36 14.10 -2.24
N HIS A 124 10.08 13.41 -3.33
CA HIS A 124 8.84 12.69 -3.54
C HIS A 124 9.13 11.30 -4.11
N TYR A 125 8.32 10.32 -3.73
CA TYR A 125 8.49 8.94 -4.16
C TYR A 125 7.47 8.58 -5.24
N GLY A 126 7.77 7.52 -5.98
CA GLY A 126 6.82 6.96 -6.92
C GLY A 126 6.48 7.91 -8.06
N LEU A 127 7.52 8.33 -8.78
CA LEU A 127 7.31 9.13 -9.98
C LEU A 127 6.56 8.26 -10.99
N SER A 128 5.59 8.85 -11.68
CA SER A 128 4.73 8.11 -12.60
C SER A 128 5.57 7.28 -13.56
N ALA A 129 5.16 6.03 -13.75
CA ALA A 129 5.91 5.05 -14.53
C ALA A 129 5.76 5.30 -16.03
N GLY A 130 6.06 6.49 -16.46
CA GLY A 130 6.08 6.84 -17.87
C GLY A 130 7.19 7.83 -18.12
N LEU A 131 7.89 7.67 -19.21
CA LEU A 131 8.99 8.54 -19.58
C LEU A 131 8.56 10.00 -19.70
N SER A 132 7.27 10.23 -19.91
CA SER A 132 6.70 11.58 -20.03
C SER A 132 6.46 12.25 -18.67
N ALA A 133 6.62 11.52 -17.56
CA ALA A 133 6.30 12.03 -16.23
C ALA A 133 7.39 12.92 -15.65
N VAL A 134 8.61 12.85 -16.19
CA VAL A 134 9.75 13.67 -15.73
C VAL A 134 10.37 14.35 -16.93
N THR A 135 10.50 15.67 -16.85
CA THR A 135 11.16 16.47 -17.87
C THR A 135 12.30 17.23 -17.23
N VAL A 136 13.51 17.12 -17.80
CA VAL A 136 14.70 17.81 -17.33
C VAL A 136 15.20 18.73 -18.46
N LYS A 137 15.32 20.03 -18.15
CA LYS A 137 15.76 21.03 -19.11
C LYS A 137 16.92 21.84 -18.55
N SER A 138 17.66 22.47 -19.44
CA SER A 138 18.69 23.46 -19.06
C SER A 138 18.06 24.60 -18.25
N SER A 139 18.90 25.31 -17.50
CA SER A 139 18.43 26.40 -16.61
C SER A 139 17.70 27.50 -17.37
N ASP A 140 18.08 27.73 -18.65
CA ASP A 140 17.39 28.71 -19.52
C ASP A 140 16.14 28.11 -20.19
N GLY A 141 15.91 26.81 -20.08
CA GLY A 141 14.76 26.12 -20.64
C GLY A 141 14.89 25.79 -22.13
N THR A 142 16.02 26.06 -22.75
CA THR A 142 16.17 25.90 -24.21
C THR A 142 16.50 24.47 -24.64
N THR A 143 17.20 23.71 -23.78
CA THR A 143 17.62 22.34 -24.09
C THR A 143 16.85 21.37 -23.18
N THR A 144 16.23 20.37 -23.80
CA THR A 144 15.62 19.25 -23.06
C THR A 144 16.61 18.09 -23.05
N TYR A 145 16.96 17.65 -21.87
CA TYR A 145 17.92 16.55 -21.68
C TYR A 145 17.25 15.20 -21.86
N ALA A 146 18.03 14.22 -22.32
CA ALA A 146 17.53 12.89 -22.68
C ALA A 146 17.80 11.89 -21.56
N LEU A 147 16.73 11.18 -21.15
CA LEU A 147 16.83 10.08 -20.20
C LEU A 147 17.70 8.97 -20.79
N GLY A 148 18.62 8.46 -19.99
CA GLY A 148 19.56 7.40 -20.36
C GLY A 148 20.85 7.94 -21.00
N THR A 149 20.83 9.14 -21.55
CA THR A 149 21.98 9.78 -22.18
C THR A 149 22.58 10.86 -21.29
N ASP A 150 21.73 11.75 -20.81
CA ASP A 150 22.16 12.90 -20.02
C ASP A 150 21.94 12.65 -18.52
N TYR A 151 20.88 11.91 -18.19
CA TYR A 151 20.56 11.57 -16.80
C TYR A 151 19.87 10.21 -16.73
N THR A 152 19.90 9.63 -15.53
CA THR A 152 19.12 8.44 -15.18
C THR A 152 18.12 8.82 -14.10
N LEU A 153 17.07 8.01 -13.95
CA LEU A 153 15.95 8.28 -13.05
C LEU A 153 15.68 7.03 -12.19
N ASP A 154 15.69 7.23 -10.88
CA ASP A 154 15.10 6.23 -9.98
C ASP A 154 13.70 6.71 -9.65
N ALA A 155 12.71 6.14 -10.33
CA ALA A 155 11.32 6.58 -10.19
C ALA A 155 10.72 6.20 -8.84
N VAL A 156 11.21 5.14 -8.21
CA VAL A 156 10.71 4.73 -6.88
C VAL A 156 11.17 5.72 -5.82
N GLU A 157 12.47 6.02 -5.81
CA GLU A 157 13.06 6.91 -4.81
C GLU A 157 12.94 8.40 -5.17
N GLY A 158 12.57 8.71 -6.42
CA GLY A 158 12.41 10.09 -6.86
C GLY A 158 13.73 10.84 -6.98
N THR A 159 14.77 10.16 -7.50
CA THR A 159 16.08 10.79 -7.68
C THR A 159 16.50 10.80 -9.14
N ILE A 160 17.18 11.86 -9.53
CA ILE A 160 17.74 12.05 -10.87
C ILE A 160 19.26 12.07 -10.72
N THR A 161 19.97 11.25 -11.49
CA THR A 161 21.44 11.21 -11.46
C THR A 161 21.97 11.60 -12.84
N ARG A 162 22.85 12.58 -12.91
CA ARG A 162 23.47 12.97 -14.17
C ARG A 162 24.42 11.88 -14.67
N VAL A 163 24.47 11.70 -15.97
CA VAL A 163 25.38 10.72 -16.58
C VAL A 163 26.73 11.42 -16.81
N ALA A 164 27.79 10.83 -16.26
CA ALA A 164 29.15 11.31 -16.52
C ALA A 164 29.47 11.18 -18.00
N GLY A 165 29.87 12.25 -18.62
CA GLY A 165 30.10 12.28 -20.07
C GLY A 165 28.87 12.66 -20.90
N GLY A 166 27.71 12.81 -20.27
CA GLY A 166 26.54 13.41 -20.90
C GLY A 166 26.70 14.93 -20.99
N THR A 167 25.65 15.60 -21.48
CA THR A 167 25.73 17.06 -21.73
C THR A 167 25.50 17.91 -20.49
N ILE A 168 25.04 17.31 -19.37
CA ILE A 168 24.82 18.04 -18.12
C ILE A 168 26.15 18.19 -17.37
N ALA A 169 26.56 19.42 -17.11
CA ALA A 169 27.80 19.69 -16.36
C ALA A 169 27.64 19.30 -14.88
N ALA A 170 28.77 19.02 -14.22
CA ALA A 170 28.79 18.76 -12.78
C ALA A 170 28.31 20.00 -12.04
N GLY A 171 27.42 19.80 -11.07
CA GLY A 171 26.86 20.90 -10.29
C GLY A 171 25.90 21.81 -11.03
N ALA A 172 25.46 21.41 -12.23
CA ALA A 172 24.55 22.22 -13.03
C ALA A 172 23.21 22.41 -12.35
N THR A 173 22.62 23.57 -12.56
CA THR A 173 21.22 23.82 -12.21
C THR A 173 20.37 23.52 -13.44
N VAL A 174 19.34 22.72 -13.27
CA VAL A 174 18.40 22.31 -14.32
C VAL A 174 16.98 22.65 -13.90
N LYS A 175 16.07 22.65 -14.84
CA LYS A 175 14.64 22.79 -14.58
C LYS A 175 14.00 21.41 -14.66
N VAL A 176 13.26 21.03 -13.63
CA VAL A 176 12.63 19.70 -13.56
C VAL A 176 11.13 19.88 -13.33
N ALA A 177 10.33 19.18 -14.12
CA ALA A 177 8.89 19.01 -13.92
C ALA A 177 8.60 17.53 -13.83
N TYR A 178 7.72 17.14 -12.93
CA TYR A 178 7.42 15.72 -12.74
C TYR A 178 6.05 15.52 -12.08
N THR A 179 5.60 14.26 -12.07
CA THR A 179 4.37 13.83 -11.40
C THR A 179 4.74 12.69 -10.46
N TYR A 180 4.23 12.72 -9.24
CA TYR A 180 4.54 11.71 -8.23
C TYR A 180 3.29 11.11 -7.62
N ALA A 181 3.41 9.89 -7.11
CA ALA A 181 2.36 9.18 -6.38
C ALA A 181 2.10 9.91 -5.06
N ASP A 182 0.84 10.30 -4.85
CA ASP A 182 0.48 11.19 -3.74
C ASP A 182 -0.64 10.56 -2.92
N PRO A 183 -0.31 9.93 -1.79
CA PRO A 183 -1.33 9.29 -0.94
C PRO A 183 -2.30 10.29 -0.31
N SER A 184 -1.95 11.58 -0.24
CA SER A 184 -2.86 12.59 0.30
C SER A 184 -4.09 12.80 -0.59
N LYS A 185 -4.06 12.31 -1.82
CA LYS A 185 -5.20 12.38 -2.75
C LYS A 185 -6.24 11.29 -2.49
N VAL A 186 -5.92 10.31 -1.64
CA VAL A 186 -6.91 9.29 -1.24
C VAL A 186 -7.95 9.94 -0.34
N ALA A 187 -9.21 9.84 -0.76
CA ALA A 187 -10.34 10.45 -0.04
C ALA A 187 -11.06 9.42 0.82
N ALA A 188 -11.91 9.91 1.72
CA ALA A 188 -12.79 9.04 2.52
C ALA A 188 -13.61 8.11 1.62
N SER A 189 -14.07 8.60 0.46
CA SER A 189 -14.84 7.79 -0.49
C SER A 189 -14.06 6.58 -1.02
N ASP A 190 -12.75 6.72 -1.19
CA ASP A 190 -11.89 5.59 -1.64
C ASP A 190 -11.83 4.50 -0.56
N ILE A 191 -11.70 4.91 0.69
CA ILE A 191 -11.66 3.98 1.83
C ILE A 191 -13.01 3.30 2.02
N ILE A 192 -14.11 4.07 1.98
CA ILE A 192 -15.48 3.55 2.11
C ILE A 192 -15.78 2.57 0.98
N GLY A 193 -15.45 2.97 -0.24
CA GLY A 193 -15.66 2.16 -1.42
C GLY A 193 -17.13 2.04 -1.81
N GLU A 194 -17.37 1.22 -2.81
CA GLU A 194 -18.71 0.99 -3.33
C GLU A 194 -18.83 -0.43 -3.90
N THR A 195 -20.05 -0.84 -4.16
CA THR A 195 -20.34 -2.04 -4.95
C THR A 195 -21.03 -1.55 -6.22
N ASN A 196 -20.43 -1.81 -7.38
CA ASN A 196 -21.00 -1.36 -8.64
C ASN A 196 -22.11 -2.31 -9.13
N ALA A 197 -22.76 -1.96 -10.24
CA ALA A 197 -23.86 -2.75 -10.81
C ALA A 197 -23.44 -4.18 -11.22
N ALA A 198 -22.15 -4.38 -11.52
CA ALA A 198 -21.61 -5.70 -11.85
C ALA A 198 -21.26 -6.53 -10.61
N GLY A 199 -21.40 -5.95 -9.42
CA GLY A 199 -21.07 -6.62 -8.16
C GLY A 199 -19.61 -6.49 -7.74
N GLU A 200 -18.82 -5.72 -8.47
CA GLU A 200 -17.41 -5.47 -8.12
C GLU A 200 -17.36 -4.49 -6.96
N ARG A 201 -16.46 -4.76 -6.03
CA ARG A 201 -16.35 -4.02 -4.77
C ARG A 201 -15.02 -3.30 -4.66
N THR A 202 -15.08 -2.08 -4.11
CA THR A 202 -13.89 -1.27 -3.83
C THR A 202 -13.87 -0.90 -2.34
N GLY A 203 -12.71 -0.43 -1.89
CA GLY A 203 -12.55 0.02 -0.51
C GLY A 203 -12.95 -1.06 0.48
N MET A 204 -13.52 -0.67 1.60
CA MET A 204 -13.91 -1.63 2.63
C MET A 204 -15.10 -2.53 2.22
N GLN A 205 -15.80 -2.22 1.11
CA GLN A 205 -16.82 -3.12 0.58
C GLN A 205 -16.20 -4.45 0.14
N ALA A 206 -14.94 -4.43 -0.29
CA ALA A 206 -14.25 -5.63 -0.75
C ALA A 206 -14.03 -6.67 0.37
N TRP A 207 -14.11 -6.28 1.66
CA TRP A 207 -14.08 -7.27 2.75
C TRP A 207 -15.24 -8.27 2.64
N LEU A 208 -16.35 -7.90 1.97
CA LEU A 208 -17.48 -8.80 1.77
C LEU A 208 -17.13 -9.99 0.88
N ASP A 209 -16.03 -9.90 0.13
CA ASP A 209 -15.54 -11.00 -0.72
C ASP A 209 -14.61 -11.96 0.04
N ALA A 210 -14.22 -11.62 1.27
CA ALA A 210 -13.18 -12.36 2.00
C ALA A 210 -13.53 -13.83 2.20
N HIS A 211 -14.77 -14.13 2.55
CA HIS A 211 -15.19 -15.51 2.78
C HIS A 211 -15.11 -16.35 1.50
N SER A 212 -15.54 -15.78 0.38
CA SER A 212 -15.46 -16.46 -0.92
C SER A 212 -14.01 -16.72 -1.34
N LEU A 213 -13.13 -15.76 -1.03
CA LEU A 213 -11.72 -15.85 -1.44
C LEU A 213 -10.89 -16.72 -0.50
N PHE A 214 -11.13 -16.63 0.81
CA PHE A 214 -10.23 -17.19 1.83
C PHE A 214 -10.90 -18.17 2.79
N GLY A 215 -12.23 -18.25 2.77
CA GLY A 215 -12.98 -19.15 3.65
C GLY A 215 -13.31 -18.59 5.03
N TYR A 216 -12.98 -17.30 5.29
CA TYR A 216 -13.27 -16.68 6.59
C TYR A 216 -13.43 -15.17 6.44
N TRP A 217 -14.04 -14.56 7.44
CA TRP A 217 -14.30 -13.12 7.50
C TRP A 217 -13.30 -12.43 8.42
N PRO A 218 -12.94 -11.18 8.18
CA PRO A 218 -12.22 -10.39 9.18
C PRO A 218 -13.13 -10.16 10.40
N LYS A 219 -12.52 -10.10 11.59
CA LYS A 219 -13.24 -9.96 12.85
C LYS A 219 -12.83 -8.71 13.64
N LEU A 220 -11.70 -8.11 13.29
CA LEU A 220 -11.24 -6.84 13.87
C LEU A 220 -10.97 -5.89 12.68
N LEU A 221 -11.74 -4.82 12.58
CA LEU A 221 -11.65 -3.92 11.41
C LEU A 221 -10.92 -2.64 11.80
N ILE A 222 -9.91 -2.28 11.01
CA ILE A 222 -9.13 -1.07 11.23
C ILE A 222 -8.89 -0.31 9.92
N SER A 223 -8.82 1.01 10.01
CA SER A 223 -8.43 1.89 8.92
C SER A 223 -7.60 3.04 9.50
N PRO A 224 -6.34 2.76 9.85
CA PRO A 224 -5.49 3.77 10.50
C PRO A 224 -5.34 5.01 9.64
N GLY A 225 -5.45 6.17 10.29
CA GLY A 225 -5.35 7.46 9.62
C GLY A 225 -6.64 7.93 8.97
N TYR A 226 -7.57 7.03 8.67
CA TYR A 226 -8.84 7.36 8.02
C TYR A 226 -10.05 7.17 8.94
N SER A 227 -9.95 6.30 9.93
CA SER A 227 -11.08 5.98 10.80
C SER A 227 -11.69 7.19 11.54
N PRO A 228 -10.93 8.27 11.84
CA PRO A 228 -11.54 9.45 12.46
C PRO A 228 -12.48 10.23 11.53
N LEU A 229 -12.41 10.03 10.23
CA LEU A 229 -13.28 10.71 9.28
C LEU A 229 -14.71 10.19 9.46
N ALA A 230 -15.68 11.11 9.60
CA ALA A 230 -17.05 10.75 9.97
C ALA A 230 -17.67 9.68 9.05
N GLY A 231 -17.48 9.81 7.75
CA GLY A 231 -18.01 8.83 6.79
C GLY A 231 -17.35 7.47 6.90
N VAL A 232 -16.02 7.44 7.12
CA VAL A 232 -15.26 6.22 7.31
C VAL A 232 -15.67 5.53 8.60
N MET A 233 -15.78 6.30 9.68
CA MET A 233 -16.24 5.80 10.97
C MET A 233 -17.61 5.11 10.84
N ALA A 234 -18.56 5.78 10.20
CA ALA A 234 -19.92 5.27 10.03
C ALA A 234 -19.91 3.95 9.25
N GLU A 235 -19.13 3.89 8.17
CA GLU A 235 -19.08 2.70 7.33
C GLU A 235 -18.34 1.54 8.02
N LEU A 236 -17.30 1.83 8.82
CA LEU A 236 -16.65 0.80 9.63
C LEU A 236 -17.64 0.12 10.58
N ILE A 237 -18.52 0.90 11.19
CA ILE A 237 -19.56 0.36 12.08
C ILE A 237 -20.53 -0.53 11.29
N VAL A 238 -20.96 -0.05 10.10
CA VAL A 238 -21.85 -0.84 9.23
C VAL A 238 -21.19 -2.16 8.83
N LYS A 239 -19.92 -2.13 8.46
CA LYS A 239 -19.18 -3.35 8.10
C LYS A 239 -18.99 -4.27 9.30
N ALA A 240 -18.72 -3.69 10.49
CA ALA A 240 -18.58 -4.50 11.70
C ALA A 240 -19.90 -5.26 12.00
N GLU A 241 -21.03 -4.60 11.84
CA GLU A 241 -22.33 -5.26 11.99
C GLU A 241 -22.51 -6.37 10.96
N ALA A 242 -22.27 -6.08 9.69
CA ALA A 242 -22.46 -7.03 8.59
C ALA A 242 -21.57 -8.28 8.73
N LEU A 243 -20.34 -8.10 9.19
CA LEU A 243 -19.34 -9.17 9.29
C LEU A 243 -19.30 -9.82 10.68
N ARG A 244 -20.11 -9.33 11.61
CA ARG A 244 -20.07 -9.74 13.02
C ARG A 244 -18.65 -9.56 13.57
N ALA A 245 -18.12 -8.36 13.36
CA ALA A 245 -16.77 -7.95 13.70
C ALA A 245 -16.80 -6.78 14.68
N ILE A 246 -15.63 -6.39 15.16
CA ILE A 246 -15.43 -5.22 16.00
C ILE A 246 -14.63 -4.20 15.19
N ALA A 247 -15.07 -2.94 15.15
CA ALA A 247 -14.33 -1.86 14.53
C ALA A 247 -13.54 -1.09 15.59
N PHE A 248 -12.26 -0.88 15.33
CA PHE A 248 -11.42 0.02 16.13
C PHE A 248 -11.34 1.35 15.40
N ILE A 249 -11.75 2.40 16.07
CA ILE A 249 -11.86 3.73 15.50
C ILE A 249 -10.98 4.67 16.32
N ASP A 250 -10.03 5.29 15.64
CA ASP A 250 -9.13 6.25 16.27
C ASP A 250 -9.87 7.55 16.55
N ALA A 251 -9.60 8.16 17.68
CA ALA A 251 -10.08 9.51 17.93
C ALA A 251 -9.25 10.51 17.10
N PRO A 252 -9.87 11.60 16.64
CA PRO A 252 -9.11 12.64 15.94
C PRO A 252 -7.93 13.16 16.77
N VAL A 253 -6.87 13.54 16.10
CA VAL A 253 -5.67 14.09 16.77
C VAL A 253 -6.07 15.29 17.62
N GLY A 254 -5.57 15.34 18.85
CA GLY A 254 -5.89 16.40 19.80
C GLY A 254 -7.12 16.15 20.64
N THR A 255 -7.81 15.02 20.44
CA THR A 255 -8.97 14.65 21.25
C THR A 255 -8.56 14.44 22.71
N THR A 256 -9.22 15.14 23.64
CA THR A 256 -9.01 14.90 25.07
C THR A 256 -9.76 13.65 25.53
N PHE A 257 -9.37 13.13 26.68
CA PHE A 257 -10.05 11.99 27.29
C PHE A 257 -11.56 12.22 27.44
N GLN A 258 -11.95 13.43 27.87
CA GLN A 258 -13.37 13.75 28.06
C GLN A 258 -14.13 13.78 26.73
N GLN A 259 -13.50 14.31 25.68
CA GLN A 259 -14.07 14.30 24.33
C GLN A 259 -14.22 12.87 23.80
N ALA A 260 -13.22 12.03 24.04
CA ALA A 260 -13.28 10.61 23.63
C ALA A 260 -14.43 9.88 24.34
N LEU A 261 -14.61 10.14 25.64
CA LEU A 261 -15.72 9.56 26.41
C LEU A 261 -17.08 10.01 25.86
N ALA A 262 -17.21 11.29 25.53
CA ALA A 262 -18.44 11.84 24.97
C ALA A 262 -18.75 11.23 23.60
N GLY A 263 -17.71 11.09 22.76
CA GLY A 263 -17.82 10.47 21.43
C GLY A 263 -18.23 9.00 21.51
N ARG A 264 -17.72 8.28 22.52
CA ARG A 264 -18.07 6.87 22.78
C ARG A 264 -19.58 6.69 23.01
N GLY A 265 -20.26 7.70 23.55
CA GLY A 265 -21.71 7.68 23.80
C GLY A 265 -22.54 7.56 22.53
N THR A 266 -22.03 7.99 21.44
CA THR A 266 -22.71 7.88 20.14
C THR A 266 -22.51 6.53 19.43
N UNK A 267 -21.60 5.88 19.67
CA UNK A 267 -21.37 4.87 19.22
C UNK A 267 -21.52 3.79 19.96
N ARG A 268 -22.33 3.70 20.67
CA ARG A 268 -22.47 2.80 21.84
C ARG A 268 -22.56 1.31 21.58
N ARG A 269 -22.58 0.86 20.35
CA ARG A 269 -22.80 -0.58 20.11
C ARG A 269 -21.61 -1.34 19.51
N HIS A 270 -20.59 -0.63 19.03
CA HIS A 270 -19.59 -1.29 18.18
C HIS A 270 -18.14 -0.87 18.42
N CYS A 271 -17.91 0.00 19.40
CA CYS A 271 -16.56 0.43 19.76
C CYS A 271 -16.18 -0.03 21.15
N LEU A 272 -15.13 -0.80 21.25
CA LEU A 272 -14.44 -1.14 22.48
C LEU A 272 -13.02 -0.60 22.44
#